data_a25b83715a5ff7e98a6a333f1a14b1e3
#
_entry.id   a25b83715a5ff7e98a6a333f1a14b1e3
#
_cell.length_a   1.000
_cell.length_b   1.000
_cell.length_c   1.000
_cell.angle_alpha   90.00
_cell.angle_beta   90.00
_cell.angle_gamma   90.00
#
_symmetry.space_group_name_H-M   'P 1'
#
loop_
_entity.id
_entity.type
_entity.pdbx_description
1 polymer ?
#
loop_
_entity_poly.entity_id
_entity_poly.type
_entity_poly.pdbx_seq_one_letter_code
_entity_poly.pdbx_strand_id
1 'polypeptide(L)'
;NQYEIQLGNQDGIRGVLDYIQGKRVGWWIDKGWWTNIQNLSGFYPVTQENIIRFYNLMLEDMKEVDILASWIKSEQYFDEYLEFSYKIALMFEQLYIAEHPWTKALEGKKVLIIHPFTSTIKKQYEKRQFIWKNQDTLPDFDLQVVKAVQSIGNNHSAFSSWFDALDFMKAEIEIHDFDICLLGCGAYGFPLAAHVKRLGKKAVHIGGALQLLFGIKGRRWDREFSSIYNDAWVRPEELSLIHISEPTRPY
;
A
#
# COMPACT_ATOMS: atom_id res chain seq x y z
N ASN A 1 3.60 3.57 -21.51
CA ASN A 1 2.39 2.93 -21.99
C ASN A 1 2.57 1.42 -22.01
N GLN A 2 2.41 0.78 -20.84
CA GLN A 2 2.50 -0.69 -20.70
C GLN A 2 1.22 -1.40 -21.15
N TYR A 3 0.34 -0.68 -21.83
CA TYR A 3 -0.97 -1.19 -22.28
C TYR A 3 -1.11 -1.10 -23.80
N GLU A 4 0.00 -1.16 -24.53
CA GLU A 4 -0.08 -1.41 -25.96
C GLU A 4 -0.62 -2.80 -26.16
N ILE A 5 -1.77 -2.86 -26.76
CA ILE A 5 -2.48 -4.04 -27.20
C ILE A 5 -1.54 -4.80 -28.16
N GLN A 6 -0.88 -5.82 -27.69
CA GLN A 6 -0.20 -6.77 -28.57
C GLN A 6 -1.25 -7.65 -29.25
N LEU A 7 -1.84 -7.14 -30.32
CA LEU A 7 -2.74 -7.88 -31.21
C LEU A 7 -2.05 -9.06 -31.93
N GLY A 8 -0.84 -9.42 -31.53
CA GLY A 8 -0.04 -10.47 -32.16
C GLY A 8 -0.03 -11.82 -31.48
N ASN A 9 -0.72 -11.98 -30.35
CA ASN A 9 -0.78 -13.28 -29.67
C ASN A 9 -1.87 -14.16 -30.28
N GLN A 10 -1.61 -15.47 -30.42
CA GLN A 10 -2.57 -16.46 -30.96
C GLN A 10 -3.91 -16.51 -30.20
N ASP A 11 -3.96 -15.96 -28.98
CA ASP A 11 -5.16 -15.80 -28.16
C ASP A 11 -5.94 -14.49 -28.42
N GLY A 12 -5.46 -13.58 -29.26
CA GLY A 12 -6.01 -12.22 -29.40
C GLY A 12 -7.50 -12.21 -29.75
N ILE A 13 -7.91 -12.89 -30.83
CA ILE A 13 -9.33 -12.94 -31.28
C ILE A 13 -10.18 -13.71 -30.26
N ARG A 14 -9.66 -14.83 -29.73
CA ARG A 14 -10.36 -15.65 -28.75
C ARG A 14 -10.51 -14.89 -27.44
N GLY A 15 -9.48 -14.15 -27.03
CA GLY A 15 -9.51 -13.25 -25.87
C GLY A 15 -10.57 -12.16 -25.98
N VAL A 16 -10.72 -11.55 -27.17
CA VAL A 16 -11.77 -10.56 -27.46
C VAL A 16 -13.17 -11.19 -27.38
N LEU A 17 -13.35 -12.37 -27.98
CA LEU A 17 -14.62 -13.09 -27.94
C LEU A 17 -15.00 -13.49 -26.52
N ASP A 18 -14.04 -13.98 -25.73
CA ASP A 18 -14.25 -14.35 -24.33
C ASP A 18 -14.58 -13.12 -23.46
N TYR A 19 -13.99 -11.96 -23.75
CA TYR A 19 -14.32 -10.69 -23.12
C TYR A 19 -15.75 -10.24 -23.44
N ILE A 20 -16.12 -10.23 -24.73
CA ILE A 20 -17.48 -9.85 -25.17
C ILE A 20 -18.54 -10.80 -24.57
N GLN A 21 -18.18 -12.07 -24.36
CA GLN A 21 -19.06 -13.08 -23.73
C GLN A 21 -19.05 -13.02 -22.19
N GLY A 22 -18.34 -12.08 -21.59
CA GLY A 22 -18.20 -11.96 -20.13
C GLY A 22 -17.41 -13.09 -19.47
N LYS A 23 -16.67 -13.88 -20.25
CA LYS A 23 -15.83 -14.98 -19.77
C LYS A 23 -14.44 -14.52 -19.31
N ARG A 24 -14.05 -13.31 -19.66
CA ARG A 24 -12.76 -12.67 -19.27
C ARG A 24 -12.99 -11.23 -18.85
N VAL A 25 -12.25 -10.80 -17.85
CA VAL A 25 -12.22 -9.41 -17.35
C VAL A 25 -11.55 -8.46 -18.34
N GLY A 26 -10.63 -8.98 -19.16
CA GLY A 26 -9.92 -8.23 -20.20
C GLY A 26 -9.32 -9.16 -21.24
N TRP A 27 -9.43 -8.79 -22.50
CA TRP A 27 -8.90 -9.55 -23.64
C TRP A 27 -7.37 -9.47 -23.79
N TRP A 28 -6.74 -8.56 -23.05
CA TRP A 28 -5.29 -8.29 -23.03
C TRP A 28 -4.55 -8.88 -21.83
N ILE A 29 -5.20 -9.65 -20.94
CA ILE A 29 -4.54 -10.22 -19.77
C ILE A 29 -3.61 -11.34 -20.19
N ASP A 30 -2.32 -11.01 -20.28
CA ASP A 30 -1.25 -11.97 -20.46
C ASP A 30 -0.95 -12.75 -19.18
N LYS A 31 -0.48 -13.99 -19.30
CA LYS A 31 -0.03 -14.82 -18.16
C LYS A 31 1.09 -14.16 -17.35
N GLY A 32 1.91 -13.30 -17.97
CA GLY A 32 2.91 -12.49 -17.27
C GLY A 32 2.32 -11.53 -16.23
N TRP A 33 1.11 -11.03 -16.46
CA TRP A 33 0.39 -10.17 -15.53
C TRP A 33 -0.01 -10.91 -14.24
N TRP A 34 -0.42 -12.16 -14.35
CA TRP A 34 -0.79 -13.00 -13.22
C TRP A 34 0.42 -13.23 -12.31
N THR A 35 1.57 -13.50 -12.91
CA THR A 35 2.84 -13.65 -12.18
C THR A 35 3.24 -12.33 -11.47
N ASN A 36 3.03 -11.20 -12.13
CA ASN A 36 3.33 -9.89 -11.56
C ASN A 36 2.42 -9.55 -10.37
N ILE A 37 1.11 -9.82 -10.45
CA ILE A 37 0.18 -9.60 -9.33
C ILE A 37 0.61 -10.43 -8.12
N GLN A 38 0.96 -11.70 -8.31
CA GLN A 38 1.44 -12.56 -7.24
C GLN A 38 2.78 -12.06 -6.65
N ASN A 39 3.76 -11.82 -7.51
CA ASN A 39 5.13 -11.51 -7.07
C ASN A 39 5.29 -10.10 -6.53
N LEU A 40 4.55 -9.11 -7.08
CA LEU A 40 4.70 -7.70 -6.70
C LEU A 40 3.67 -7.24 -5.68
N SER A 41 2.45 -7.80 -5.73
CA SER A 41 1.35 -7.39 -4.84
C SER A 41 1.06 -8.41 -3.75
N GLY A 42 1.61 -9.63 -3.86
CA GLY A 42 1.37 -10.70 -2.92
C GLY A 42 -0.05 -11.27 -2.96
N PHE A 43 -0.75 -11.10 -4.09
CA PHE A 43 -2.12 -11.62 -4.27
C PHE A 43 -2.11 -13.11 -4.60
N TYR A 44 -2.90 -13.90 -3.89
CA TYR A 44 -2.98 -15.36 -4.06
C TYR A 44 -4.31 -15.94 -3.54
N PRO A 45 -4.75 -17.13 -4.02
CA PRO A 45 -4.29 -17.72 -5.28
C PRO A 45 -4.78 -16.89 -6.47
N VAL A 46 -3.94 -16.81 -7.51
CA VAL A 46 -4.26 -16.06 -8.73
C VAL A 46 -5.15 -16.92 -9.59
N THR A 47 -6.46 -16.74 -9.45
CA THR A 47 -7.51 -17.34 -10.28
C THR A 47 -8.35 -16.26 -10.93
N GLN A 48 -9.03 -16.57 -12.04
CA GLN A 48 -9.91 -15.60 -12.68
C GLN A 48 -11.00 -15.09 -11.72
N GLU A 49 -11.60 -15.97 -10.94
CA GLU A 49 -12.63 -15.65 -9.95
C GLU A 49 -12.08 -14.66 -8.89
N ASN A 50 -10.90 -14.96 -8.32
CA ASN A 50 -10.28 -14.11 -7.31
C ASN A 50 -9.86 -12.75 -7.87
N ILE A 51 -9.42 -12.69 -9.13
CA ILE A 51 -9.10 -11.41 -9.78
C ILE A 51 -10.36 -10.56 -9.97
N ILE A 52 -11.47 -11.16 -10.40
CA ILE A 52 -12.75 -10.46 -10.53
C ILE A 52 -13.20 -9.95 -9.16
N ARG A 53 -13.14 -10.78 -8.13
CA ARG A 53 -13.47 -10.40 -6.77
C ARG A 53 -12.60 -9.25 -6.26
N PHE A 54 -11.29 -9.31 -6.50
CA PHE A 54 -10.35 -8.25 -6.14
C PHE A 54 -10.67 -6.94 -6.88
N TYR A 55 -10.90 -7.00 -8.18
CA TYR A 55 -11.29 -5.85 -8.98
C TYR A 55 -12.56 -5.18 -8.45
N ASN A 56 -13.61 -5.95 -8.21
CA ASN A 56 -14.86 -5.41 -7.66
C ASN A 56 -14.66 -4.79 -6.28
N LEU A 57 -13.86 -5.43 -5.41
CA LEU A 57 -13.50 -4.87 -4.10
C LEU A 57 -12.81 -3.52 -4.25
N MET A 58 -11.82 -3.41 -5.15
CA MET A 58 -11.11 -2.16 -5.37
C MET A 58 -12.02 -1.04 -5.89
N LEU A 59 -12.95 -1.33 -6.80
CA LEU A 59 -13.93 -0.35 -7.28
C LEU A 59 -14.85 0.16 -6.18
N GLU A 60 -15.35 -0.73 -5.32
CA GLU A 60 -16.17 -0.33 -4.18
C GLU A 60 -15.37 0.49 -3.15
N ASP A 61 -14.14 0.11 -2.90
CA ASP A 61 -13.27 0.80 -1.95
C ASP A 61 -12.80 2.17 -2.47
N MET A 62 -12.74 2.39 -3.80
CA MET A 62 -12.44 3.69 -4.40
C MET A 62 -13.46 4.76 -4.02
N LYS A 63 -14.71 4.41 -3.79
CA LYS A 63 -15.77 5.33 -3.35
C LYS A 63 -15.54 5.91 -1.95
N GLU A 64 -14.69 5.26 -1.17
CA GLU A 64 -14.32 5.70 0.18
C GLU A 64 -13.15 6.70 0.20
N VAL A 65 -12.55 7.02 -0.94
CA VAL A 65 -11.38 7.90 -1.02
C VAL A 65 -11.81 9.36 -0.87
N ASP A 66 -11.31 10.05 0.16
CA ASP A 66 -11.51 11.49 0.33
C ASP A 66 -10.42 12.29 -0.38
N ILE A 67 -9.17 11.82 -0.31
CA ILE A 67 -8.01 12.47 -0.94
C ILE A 67 -7.19 11.41 -1.67
N LEU A 68 -6.97 11.62 -2.96
CA LEU A 68 -6.08 10.81 -3.80
C LEU A 68 -4.80 11.58 -4.11
N ALA A 69 -3.66 11.08 -3.66
CA ALA A 69 -2.35 11.53 -4.12
C ALA A 69 -2.05 10.91 -5.50
N SER A 70 -2.39 11.65 -6.54
CA SER A 70 -2.39 11.22 -7.95
C SER A 70 -0.99 11.35 -8.57
N TRP A 71 -0.60 10.37 -9.41
CA TRP A 71 0.71 10.35 -10.07
C TRP A 71 0.74 9.64 -11.42
N ILE A 72 -0.31 8.89 -11.78
CA ILE A 72 -0.39 8.17 -13.06
C ILE A 72 -1.61 8.55 -13.87
N LYS A 73 -1.45 8.69 -15.19
CA LYS A 73 -2.54 9.09 -16.08
C LYS A 73 -3.70 8.10 -16.15
N SER A 74 -3.44 6.81 -15.90
CA SER A 74 -4.48 5.77 -15.94
C SER A 74 -5.52 5.88 -14.83
N GLU A 75 -5.29 6.70 -13.80
CA GLU A 75 -6.28 6.99 -12.75
C GLU A 75 -7.56 7.61 -13.32
N GLN A 76 -7.48 8.32 -14.46
CA GLN A 76 -8.64 8.89 -15.15
C GLN A 76 -9.72 7.87 -15.53
N TYR A 77 -9.34 6.58 -15.70
CA TYR A 77 -10.31 5.52 -15.99
C TYR A 77 -11.21 5.17 -14.82
N PHE A 78 -10.91 5.69 -13.64
CA PHE A 78 -11.66 5.44 -12.40
C PHE A 78 -12.32 6.71 -11.85
N ASP A 79 -12.41 7.78 -12.65
CA ASP A 79 -12.96 9.07 -12.23
C ASP A 79 -14.39 8.96 -11.69
N GLU A 80 -15.22 8.07 -12.27
CA GLU A 80 -16.57 7.82 -11.79
C GLU A 80 -16.64 7.23 -10.36
N TYR A 81 -15.60 6.48 -9.93
CA TYR A 81 -15.48 5.91 -8.58
C TYR A 81 -14.81 6.87 -7.59
N LEU A 82 -14.17 7.92 -8.11
CA LEU A 82 -13.39 8.91 -7.36
C LEU A 82 -14.04 10.30 -7.39
N GLU A 83 -15.33 10.38 -7.76
CA GLU A 83 -16.08 11.63 -7.98
C GLU A 83 -16.01 12.58 -6.79
N PHE A 84 -16.06 12.04 -5.57
CA PHE A 84 -16.04 12.84 -4.33
C PHE A 84 -14.63 13.02 -3.73
N SER A 85 -13.59 12.56 -4.41
CA SER A 85 -12.22 12.68 -3.93
C SER A 85 -11.54 13.97 -4.39
N TYR A 86 -10.73 14.56 -3.50
CA TYR A 86 -9.80 15.61 -3.88
C TYR A 86 -8.51 15.00 -4.44
N LYS A 87 -8.13 15.38 -5.66
CA LYS A 87 -6.87 14.93 -6.27
C LYS A 87 -5.76 15.94 -5.97
N ILE A 88 -4.66 15.47 -5.38
CA ILE A 88 -3.45 16.23 -5.13
C ILE A 88 -2.27 15.55 -5.84
N ALA A 89 -1.22 16.30 -6.18
CA ALA A 89 -0.01 15.69 -6.73
C ALA A 89 0.71 14.85 -5.67
N LEU A 90 1.08 13.61 -6.01
CA LEU A 90 1.94 12.82 -5.14
C LEU A 90 3.38 13.28 -5.27
N MET A 91 3.92 13.87 -4.21
CA MET A 91 5.30 14.32 -4.10
C MET A 91 5.95 13.61 -2.90
N PHE A 92 6.59 12.47 -3.16
CA PHE A 92 7.20 11.65 -2.10
C PHE A 92 8.21 12.41 -1.27
N GLU A 93 9.00 13.28 -1.89
CA GLU A 93 10.02 14.08 -1.19
C GLU A 93 9.39 15.04 -0.17
N GLN A 94 8.19 15.52 -0.44
CA GLN A 94 7.51 16.47 0.44
C GLN A 94 6.67 15.81 1.54
N LEU A 95 6.47 14.50 1.50
CA LEU A 95 5.64 13.80 2.49
C LEU A 95 6.10 14.08 3.93
N TYR A 96 7.43 14.23 4.14
CA TYR A 96 8.01 14.31 5.48
C TYR A 96 8.99 15.47 5.67
N ILE A 97 9.40 16.16 4.59
CA ILE A 97 10.38 17.26 4.66
C ILE A 97 9.74 18.64 4.54
N ALA A 98 8.42 18.73 4.45
CA ALA A 98 7.70 19.99 4.43
C ALA A 98 7.92 20.78 5.75
N GLU A 99 7.91 22.09 5.67
CA GLU A 99 7.99 22.98 6.86
C GLU A 99 6.82 22.71 7.81
N HIS A 100 5.63 22.46 7.26
CA HIS A 100 4.42 22.09 7.99
C HIS A 100 3.96 20.69 7.54
N PRO A 101 4.53 19.61 8.11
CA PRO A 101 4.21 18.26 7.68
C PRO A 101 2.79 17.90 8.12
N TRP A 102 2.06 17.20 7.26
CA TRP A 102 0.71 16.71 7.57
C TRP A 102 0.66 15.82 8.81
N THR A 103 1.77 15.16 9.12
CA THR A 103 1.93 14.26 10.27
C THR A 103 1.85 14.97 11.61
N LYS A 104 2.01 16.30 11.65
CA LYS A 104 1.73 17.13 12.85
C LYS A 104 0.33 16.88 13.41
N ALA A 105 -0.63 16.55 12.56
CA ALA A 105 -2.01 16.24 12.96
C ALA A 105 -2.15 14.95 13.80
N LEU A 106 -1.07 14.14 13.89
CA LEU A 106 -1.03 12.93 14.71
C LEU A 106 -0.76 13.23 16.19
N GLU A 107 -0.29 14.43 16.52
CA GLU A 107 0.09 14.80 17.88
C GLU A 107 -1.04 14.55 18.88
N GLY A 108 -0.74 13.81 19.96
CA GLY A 108 -1.67 13.46 21.03
C GLY A 108 -2.81 12.51 20.62
N LYS A 109 -2.78 11.92 19.42
CA LYS A 109 -3.78 10.96 18.93
C LYS A 109 -3.41 9.53 19.28
N LYS A 110 -4.40 8.63 19.27
CA LYS A 110 -4.18 7.19 19.24
C LYS A 110 -3.96 6.78 17.78
N VAL A 111 -2.74 6.39 17.43
CA VAL A 111 -2.35 6.08 16.05
C VAL A 111 -2.09 4.59 15.90
N LEU A 112 -2.88 3.93 15.06
CA LEU A 112 -2.68 2.53 14.70
C LEU A 112 -1.84 2.42 13.43
N ILE A 113 -0.75 1.67 13.48
CA ILE A 113 0.13 1.42 12.33
C ILE A 113 -0.03 -0.02 11.85
N ILE A 114 -0.37 -0.20 10.57
CA ILE A 114 -0.40 -1.52 9.93
C ILE A 114 0.81 -1.64 9.02
N HIS A 115 1.81 -2.41 9.46
CA HIS A 115 3.08 -2.51 8.73
C HIS A 115 3.78 -3.85 9.03
N PRO A 116 4.58 -4.42 8.09
CA PRO A 116 5.36 -5.62 8.38
C PRO A 116 6.47 -5.42 9.42
N PHE A 117 7.02 -4.20 9.57
CA PHE A 117 8.18 -3.89 10.43
C PHE A 117 7.79 -3.37 11.82
N THR A 118 6.86 -4.03 12.48
CA THR A 118 6.27 -3.54 13.74
C THR A 118 7.29 -3.42 14.88
N SER A 119 8.23 -4.36 15.00
CA SER A 119 9.24 -4.29 16.06
C SER A 119 10.24 -3.16 15.80
N THR A 120 10.68 -3.00 14.56
CA THR A 120 11.56 -1.89 14.18
C THR A 120 10.86 -0.53 14.37
N ILE A 121 9.57 -0.43 14.00
CA ILE A 121 8.78 0.80 14.19
C ILE A 121 8.71 1.18 15.67
N LYS A 122 8.40 0.24 16.57
CA LYS A 122 8.34 0.50 18.01
C LYS A 122 9.67 1.04 18.55
N LYS A 123 10.78 0.38 18.22
CA LYS A 123 12.13 0.80 18.65
C LYS A 123 12.53 2.17 18.09
N GLN A 124 12.18 2.45 16.85
CA GLN A 124 12.48 3.74 16.22
C GLN A 124 11.59 4.86 16.81
N TYR A 125 10.34 4.56 17.13
CA TYR A 125 9.46 5.54 17.75
C TYR A 125 9.97 6.00 19.13
N GLU A 126 10.57 5.11 19.92
CA GLU A 126 11.22 5.46 21.18
C GLU A 126 12.36 6.48 21.01
N LYS A 127 12.96 6.51 19.80
CA LYS A 127 14.06 7.41 19.42
C LYS A 127 13.60 8.54 18.47
N ARG A 128 12.30 8.76 18.32
CA ARG A 128 11.71 9.66 17.31
C ARG A 128 12.36 11.03 17.24
N GLN A 129 12.76 11.58 18.37
CA GLN A 129 13.40 12.89 18.48
C GLN A 129 14.72 13.04 17.72
N PHE A 130 15.36 11.92 17.35
CA PHE A 130 16.63 11.91 16.63
C PHE A 130 16.47 11.62 15.13
N ILE A 131 15.27 11.20 14.68
CA ILE A 131 15.04 10.78 13.30
C ILE A 131 14.92 11.99 12.38
N TRP A 132 14.12 12.97 12.77
CA TRP A 132 13.83 14.14 11.96
C TRP A 132 14.32 15.43 12.62
N LYS A 133 14.84 16.36 11.80
CA LYS A 133 15.19 17.71 12.30
C LYS A 133 13.95 18.47 12.72
N ASN A 134 12.88 18.38 11.92
CA ASN A 134 11.57 18.94 12.26
C ASN A 134 10.82 17.95 13.13
N GLN A 135 10.61 18.29 14.40
CA GLN A 135 9.94 17.40 15.37
C GLN A 135 8.46 17.19 15.04
N ASP A 136 7.87 18.10 14.29
CA ASP A 136 6.48 17.96 13.80
C ASP A 136 6.30 16.83 12.78
N THR A 137 7.42 16.33 12.18
CA THR A 137 7.35 15.21 11.23
C THR A 137 6.99 13.89 11.91
N LEU A 138 7.51 13.63 13.10
CA LEU A 138 7.16 12.45 13.90
C LEU A 138 6.84 12.89 15.34
N PRO A 139 5.67 13.51 15.56
CA PRO A 139 5.27 14.05 16.85
C PRO A 139 4.98 12.94 17.87
N ASP A 140 4.68 13.37 19.10
CA ASP A 140 4.28 12.44 20.15
C ASP A 140 2.80 12.02 20.00
N PHE A 141 2.55 10.70 19.99
CA PHE A 141 1.23 10.10 19.93
C PHE A 141 1.19 8.72 20.60
N ASP A 142 0.02 8.21 20.91
CA ASP A 142 -0.15 6.85 21.44
C ASP A 142 -0.02 5.84 20.27
N LEU A 143 1.14 5.15 20.22
CA LEU A 143 1.48 4.22 19.15
C LEU A 143 0.94 2.83 19.41
N GLN A 144 0.08 2.36 18.54
CA GLN A 144 -0.38 0.97 18.43
C GLN A 144 0.09 0.38 17.10
N VAL A 145 0.40 -0.90 17.06
CA VAL A 145 0.86 -1.56 15.84
C VAL A 145 0.21 -2.92 15.64
N VAL A 146 -0.17 -3.20 14.40
CA VAL A 146 -0.60 -4.51 13.93
C VAL A 146 0.37 -4.97 12.84
N LYS A 147 0.86 -6.20 12.98
CA LYS A 147 1.78 -6.78 12.00
C LYS A 147 1.01 -7.17 10.74
N ALA A 148 1.34 -6.51 9.64
CA ALA A 148 0.75 -6.84 8.35
C ALA A 148 1.18 -8.22 7.86
N VAL A 149 0.23 -8.96 7.27
CA VAL A 149 0.52 -10.20 6.56
C VAL A 149 1.38 -9.89 5.34
N GLN A 150 2.42 -10.68 5.13
CA GLN A 150 3.29 -10.61 3.96
C GLN A 150 3.11 -11.85 3.09
N SER A 151 2.72 -11.65 1.84
CA SER A 151 2.49 -12.71 0.86
C SER A 151 3.21 -12.48 -0.47
N ILE A 152 4.15 -11.52 -0.50
CA ILE A 152 4.94 -11.18 -1.69
C ILE A 152 5.96 -12.28 -1.99
N GLY A 153 6.18 -12.58 -3.28
CA GLY A 153 7.27 -13.45 -3.72
C GLY A 153 7.06 -14.94 -3.40
N ASN A 154 5.83 -15.44 -3.52
CA ASN A 154 5.45 -16.83 -3.20
C ASN A 154 5.67 -17.23 -1.73
N ASN A 155 5.77 -16.29 -0.84
CA ASN A 155 5.72 -16.62 0.58
C ASN A 155 4.37 -17.24 0.90
N HIS A 156 4.44 -18.45 1.42
CA HIS A 156 3.26 -19.11 1.96
C HIS A 156 2.83 -18.37 3.23
N SER A 157 1.76 -17.61 3.11
CA SER A 157 1.10 -17.09 4.31
C SER A 157 0.38 -18.24 5.02
N ALA A 158 0.12 -18.07 6.31
CA ALA A 158 -0.68 -19.03 7.09
C ALA A 158 -2.16 -19.10 6.63
N PHE A 159 -2.55 -18.27 5.64
CA PHE A 159 -3.91 -18.13 5.14
C PHE A 159 -4.06 -18.81 3.79
N SER A 160 -5.24 -19.35 3.51
CA SER A 160 -5.55 -20.05 2.26
C SER A 160 -5.68 -19.11 1.06
N SER A 161 -6.03 -17.85 1.30
CA SER A 161 -6.13 -16.82 0.27
C SER A 161 -5.74 -15.43 0.79
N TRP A 162 -5.49 -14.52 -0.16
CA TRP A 162 -5.30 -13.10 0.10
C TRP A 162 -6.51 -12.50 0.83
N PHE A 163 -7.72 -12.96 0.51
CA PHE A 163 -8.94 -12.47 1.14
C PHE A 163 -9.04 -12.90 2.61
N ASP A 164 -8.65 -14.15 2.94
CA ASP A 164 -8.64 -14.62 4.34
C ASP A 164 -7.64 -13.82 5.16
N ALA A 165 -6.47 -13.50 4.57
CA ALA A 165 -5.49 -12.64 5.20
C ALA A 165 -6.00 -11.19 5.38
N LEU A 166 -6.75 -10.66 4.40
CA LEU A 166 -7.39 -9.36 4.50
C LEU A 166 -8.42 -9.33 5.63
N ASP A 167 -9.28 -10.34 5.70
CA ASP A 167 -10.34 -10.42 6.70
C ASP A 167 -9.76 -10.61 8.11
N PHE A 168 -8.70 -11.38 8.26
CA PHE A 168 -7.93 -11.45 9.51
C PHE A 168 -7.41 -10.07 9.94
N MET A 169 -6.78 -9.32 9.04
CA MET A 169 -6.27 -7.98 9.37
C MET A 169 -7.38 -6.97 9.68
N LYS A 170 -8.56 -7.09 9.06
CA LYS A 170 -9.73 -6.29 9.43
C LYS A 170 -10.16 -6.56 10.88
N ALA A 171 -10.27 -7.84 11.25
CA ALA A 171 -10.59 -8.23 12.63
C ALA A 171 -9.56 -7.73 13.64
N GLU A 172 -8.26 -7.80 13.30
CA GLU A 172 -7.19 -7.22 14.14
C GLU A 172 -7.33 -5.70 14.30
N ILE A 173 -7.77 -4.97 13.26
CA ILE A 173 -8.02 -3.54 13.35
C ILE A 173 -9.19 -3.22 14.31
N GLU A 174 -10.27 -4.00 14.24
CA GLU A 174 -11.51 -3.75 14.98
C GLU A 174 -11.34 -3.87 16.50
N ILE A 175 -10.39 -4.67 16.99
CA ILE A 175 -10.12 -4.83 18.42
C ILE A 175 -9.30 -3.69 19.03
N HIS A 176 -8.76 -2.76 18.20
CA HIS A 176 -7.96 -1.64 18.66
C HIS A 176 -8.79 -0.37 18.83
N ASP A 177 -8.50 0.40 19.88
CA ASP A 177 -9.06 1.73 20.07
C ASP A 177 -8.08 2.78 19.54
N PHE A 178 -8.42 3.44 18.43
CA PHE A 178 -7.56 4.42 17.75
C PHE A 178 -8.37 5.54 17.12
N ASP A 179 -7.72 6.68 16.85
CA ASP A 179 -8.29 7.84 16.14
C ASP A 179 -8.00 7.77 14.64
N ILE A 180 -6.78 7.34 14.28
CA ILE A 180 -6.29 7.29 12.91
C ILE A 180 -5.42 6.06 12.67
N CYS A 181 -5.58 5.44 11.50
CA CYS A 181 -4.79 4.31 11.04
C CYS A 181 -3.86 4.71 9.88
N LEU A 182 -2.56 4.43 10.01
CA LEU A 182 -1.60 4.58 8.93
C LEU A 182 -1.22 3.20 8.38
N LEU A 183 -1.30 3.05 7.05
CA LEU A 183 -1.13 1.75 6.41
C LEU A 183 0.05 1.74 5.43
N GLY A 184 0.95 0.78 5.64
CA GLY A 184 2.11 0.50 4.79
C GLY A 184 2.25 -1.00 4.53
N CYS A 185 1.22 -1.66 3.98
CA CYS A 185 1.08 -3.11 3.85
C CYS A 185 0.76 -3.59 2.43
N GLY A 186 1.32 -2.93 1.42
CA GLY A 186 1.19 -3.34 0.02
C GLY A 186 -0.27 -3.34 -0.46
N ALA A 187 -0.67 -4.38 -1.19
CA ALA A 187 -2.02 -4.48 -1.78
C ALA A 187 -3.15 -4.55 -0.75
N TYR A 188 -2.87 -4.91 0.50
CA TYR A 188 -3.86 -4.89 1.58
C TYR A 188 -4.21 -3.49 2.06
N GLY A 189 -3.30 -2.52 1.88
CA GLY A 189 -3.43 -1.20 2.50
C GLY A 189 -4.65 -0.42 2.04
N PHE A 190 -4.99 -0.49 0.75
CA PHE A 190 -6.12 0.23 0.21
C PHE A 190 -7.47 -0.28 0.75
N PRO A 191 -7.81 -1.59 0.66
CA PRO A 191 -9.06 -2.09 1.23
C PRO A 191 -9.14 -2.00 2.76
N LEU A 192 -7.99 -2.08 3.46
CA LEU A 192 -7.97 -1.84 4.91
C LEU A 192 -8.26 -0.36 5.25
N ALA A 193 -7.75 0.60 4.45
CA ALA A 193 -8.06 2.01 4.64
C ALA A 193 -9.56 2.29 4.45
N ALA A 194 -10.18 1.72 3.41
CA ALA A 194 -11.61 1.81 3.18
C ALA A 194 -12.41 1.17 4.33
N HIS A 195 -11.98 0.02 4.84
CA HIS A 195 -12.58 -0.62 5.99
C HIS A 195 -12.55 0.28 7.23
N VAL A 196 -11.39 0.88 7.55
CA VAL A 196 -11.23 1.83 8.66
C VAL A 196 -12.18 3.02 8.52
N LYS A 197 -12.35 3.57 7.30
CA LYS A 197 -13.29 4.66 7.07
C LYS A 197 -14.73 4.23 7.32
N ARG A 198 -15.14 3.02 6.91
CA ARG A 198 -16.48 2.47 7.19
C ARG A 198 -16.74 2.26 8.69
N LEU A 199 -15.70 2.07 9.50
CA LEU A 199 -15.78 2.08 10.97
C LEU A 199 -15.94 3.50 11.56
N GLY A 200 -16.04 4.55 10.72
CA GLY A 200 -16.15 5.95 11.14
C GLY A 200 -14.83 6.56 11.61
N LYS A 201 -13.69 5.92 11.33
CA LYS A 201 -12.36 6.37 11.72
C LYS A 201 -11.58 6.92 10.53
N LYS A 202 -10.40 7.47 10.77
CA LYS A 202 -9.53 8.03 9.73
C LYS A 202 -8.46 7.04 9.31
N ALA A 203 -8.13 7.00 8.02
CA ALA A 203 -7.06 6.18 7.49
C ALA A 203 -6.20 6.93 6.48
N VAL A 204 -4.91 6.66 6.48
CA VAL A 204 -3.97 7.14 5.46
C VAL A 204 -3.15 5.95 4.94
N HIS A 205 -3.35 5.60 3.67
CA HIS A 205 -2.56 4.57 3.00
C HIS A 205 -1.41 5.21 2.21
N ILE A 206 -0.17 5.01 2.67
CA ILE A 206 1.03 5.60 2.06
C ILE A 206 1.96 4.51 1.48
N GLY A 207 1.56 3.26 1.56
CA GLY A 207 2.38 2.14 1.09
C GLY A 207 3.74 2.07 1.78
N GLY A 208 4.76 1.68 1.02
CA GLY A 208 6.11 1.51 1.57
C GLY A 208 6.78 2.80 2.06
N ALA A 209 6.26 3.99 1.70
CA ALA A 209 6.79 5.25 2.22
C ALA A 209 6.52 5.43 3.72
N LEU A 210 5.58 4.69 4.31
CA LEU A 210 5.30 4.76 5.75
C LEU A 210 6.53 4.41 6.61
N GLN A 211 7.39 3.51 6.15
CA GLN A 211 8.62 3.15 6.87
C GLN A 211 9.56 4.34 7.06
N LEU A 212 9.59 5.27 6.08
CA LEU A 212 10.47 6.45 6.14
C LEU A 212 10.08 7.37 7.30
N LEU A 213 8.80 7.49 7.62
CA LEU A 213 8.32 8.28 8.77
C LEU A 213 9.06 7.89 10.06
N PHE A 214 9.33 6.59 10.22
CA PHE A 214 10.01 6.04 11.39
C PHE A 214 11.53 5.92 11.22
N GLY A 215 12.12 6.55 10.20
CA GLY A 215 13.57 6.46 9.96
C GLY A 215 14.04 5.06 9.58
N ILE A 216 13.21 4.28 8.89
CA ILE A 216 13.55 2.94 8.43
C ILE A 216 13.93 2.99 6.94
N LYS A 217 15.20 2.70 6.64
CA LYS A 217 15.78 2.71 5.29
C LYS A 217 15.21 1.55 4.46
N GLY A 218 14.93 1.79 3.17
CA GLY A 218 14.56 0.78 2.20
C GLY A 218 15.38 0.93 0.92
N ARG A 219 15.75 -0.19 0.25
CA ARG A 219 16.62 -0.15 -0.95
C ARG A 219 16.11 0.80 -2.03
N ARG A 220 14.82 0.80 -2.30
CA ARG A 220 14.23 1.67 -3.34
C ARG A 220 14.29 3.15 -2.99
N TRP A 221 14.45 3.50 -1.70
CA TRP A 221 14.49 4.85 -1.20
C TRP A 221 15.92 5.39 -1.06
N ASP A 222 16.94 4.51 -1.13
CA ASP A 222 18.33 4.89 -0.88
C ASP A 222 18.83 5.92 -1.88
N ARG A 223 18.36 5.89 -3.13
CA ARG A 223 18.76 6.85 -4.16
C ARG A 223 18.11 8.23 -3.93
N GLU A 224 16.85 8.26 -3.53
CA GLU A 224 16.05 9.49 -3.45
C GLU A 224 16.19 10.17 -2.09
N PHE A 225 16.32 9.38 -1.01
CA PHE A 225 16.25 9.87 0.36
C PHE A 225 17.58 9.77 1.12
N SER A 226 18.68 9.36 0.50
CA SER A 226 19.98 9.25 1.20
C SER A 226 20.45 10.56 1.81
N SER A 227 20.09 11.70 1.25
CA SER A 227 20.48 13.03 1.74
C SER A 227 19.84 13.41 3.09
N ILE A 228 18.72 12.76 3.46
CA ILE A 228 18.03 13.02 4.73
C ILE A 228 18.37 11.97 5.80
N TYR A 229 19.06 10.89 5.44
CA TYR A 229 19.45 9.87 6.39
C TYR A 229 20.49 10.40 7.38
N ASN A 230 20.35 10.03 8.64
CA ASN A 230 21.31 10.30 9.69
C ASN A 230 21.60 9.00 10.48
N ASP A 231 22.39 9.10 11.55
CA ASP A 231 22.83 7.95 12.34
C ASP A 231 21.67 7.25 13.11
N ALA A 232 20.54 7.93 13.31
CA ALA A 232 19.36 7.34 13.92
C ALA A 232 18.55 6.45 12.94
N TRP A 233 18.79 6.55 11.63
CA TRP A 233 18.09 5.75 10.64
C TRP A 233 18.65 4.34 10.55
N VAL A 234 17.77 3.33 10.56
CA VAL A 234 18.14 1.91 10.58
C VAL A 234 17.61 1.16 9.37
N ARG A 235 18.15 -0.02 9.11
CA ARG A 235 17.50 -1.04 8.27
C ARG A 235 16.51 -1.83 9.11
N PRO A 236 15.41 -2.37 8.54
CA PRO A 236 14.47 -3.17 9.31
C PRO A 236 15.15 -4.41 9.89
N GLU A 237 14.81 -4.74 11.12
CA GLU A 237 15.30 -5.95 11.79
C GLU A 237 14.59 -7.19 11.28
N GLU A 238 13.32 -7.04 10.91
CA GLU A 238 12.55 -8.10 10.31
C GLU A 238 13.10 -8.38 8.91
N LEU A 239 13.51 -9.62 8.66
CA LEU A 239 13.86 -10.07 7.32
C LEU A 239 12.62 -9.96 6.45
N SER A 240 12.54 -8.89 5.71
CA SER A 240 11.47 -8.67 4.75
C SER A 240 11.89 -9.23 3.41
N LEU A 241 11.09 -10.11 2.87
CA LEU A 241 11.22 -10.60 1.50
C LEU A 241 11.07 -9.48 0.47
N ILE A 242 10.42 -8.37 0.83
CA ILE A 242 10.39 -7.14 0.03
C ILE A 242 11.81 -6.64 -0.25
N HIS A 243 12.74 -6.78 0.68
CA HIS A 243 14.15 -6.39 0.45
C HIS A 243 14.92 -7.35 -0.48
N ILE A 244 14.44 -8.58 -0.65
CA ILE A 244 15.08 -9.58 -1.52
C ILE A 244 14.50 -9.49 -2.93
N SER A 245 13.23 -9.14 -3.06
CA SER A 245 12.47 -9.19 -4.32
C SER A 245 12.01 -7.83 -4.86
N GLU A 246 12.41 -6.70 -4.25
CA GLU A 246 12.11 -5.39 -4.85
C GLU A 246 12.82 -5.30 -6.21
N PRO A 247 12.08 -5.41 -7.33
CA PRO A 247 12.67 -5.12 -8.61
C PRO A 247 13.11 -3.67 -8.57
N THR A 248 14.37 -3.41 -8.92
CA THR A 248 14.85 -2.10 -9.31
C THR A 248 14.03 -1.67 -10.53
N ARG A 249 12.88 -1.06 -10.33
CA ARG A 249 12.15 -0.44 -11.42
C ARG A 249 12.76 0.91 -11.69
N PRO A 250 13.23 1.17 -12.92
CA PRO A 250 13.28 2.52 -13.42
C PRO A 250 11.82 3.00 -13.57
N TYR A 251 11.47 4.08 -12.92
CA TYR A 251 10.27 4.85 -13.20
C TYR A 251 10.45 5.61 -14.51
#